data_546c422be91f28e68be07a9147c9fc5c
#
_entry.id   546c422be91f28e68be07a9147c9fc5c
#
_cell.length_a   1.000
_cell.length_b   1.000
_cell.length_c   1.000
_cell.angle_alpha   90.00
_cell.angle_beta   90.00
_cell.angle_gamma   90.00
#
_symmetry.space_group_name_H-M   'P 1'
#
loop_
_entity.id
_entity.type
_entity.pdbx_description
1 polymer ?
#
loop_
_entity_poly.entity_id
_entity_poly.type
_entity_poly.pdbx_seq_one_letter_code
_entity_poly.pdbx_strand_id
1 'polypeptide(L)'
;DQVVCDAAQRTGFMFKGSVEDGSDPPIEYHRRGSAASLMGPDDVDAGWLRSARHLHATGVFPALSASTLAAAHRSIAVMREAGRTVSFDPNLRPTLWSSAEEMRTQINRLAAQADWVLPGLEEGRLLTGELNPEGVAAHYRRLGAKLVVVKLGPEGAYFDSDTAGRGHVAGFPVQKVVDTVGAGDGFAVGVVSALLEGRSVADAVKRGAWIGARAVQVRGDTEGLPTRAELSAAGL
;
A
#
# COMPACT_ATOMS: atom_id res chain seq x y z
N ASP A 1 4.52 -16.90 -8.80
CA ASP A 1 4.35 -18.36 -8.93
C ASP A 1 2.90 -18.75 -9.26
N GLN A 2 1.89 -17.98 -8.80
CA GLN A 2 0.46 -18.22 -9.08
C GLN A 2 -0.05 -17.23 -10.13
N VAL A 3 0.56 -17.21 -11.30
CA VAL A 3 0.08 -16.43 -12.44
C VAL A 3 -0.84 -17.30 -13.28
N VAL A 4 -2.10 -16.88 -13.40
CA VAL A 4 -3.12 -17.53 -14.22
C VAL A 4 -3.38 -16.66 -15.45
N CYS A 5 -3.38 -17.27 -16.63
CA CYS A 5 -3.73 -16.61 -17.88
C CYS A 5 -5.20 -16.87 -18.20
N ASP A 6 -5.96 -15.79 -18.39
CA ASP A 6 -7.32 -15.86 -18.91
C ASP A 6 -7.29 -15.72 -20.44
N ALA A 7 -7.70 -16.77 -21.15
CA ALA A 7 -7.69 -16.78 -22.62
C ALA A 7 -8.81 -15.94 -23.26
N ALA A 8 -9.83 -15.58 -22.50
CA ALA A 8 -10.99 -14.83 -22.98
C ALA A 8 -10.90 -13.33 -22.71
N GLN A 9 -10.05 -12.92 -21.76
CA GLN A 9 -9.99 -11.53 -21.32
C GLN A 9 -8.62 -10.89 -21.62
N ARG A 10 -8.66 -9.58 -21.86
CA ARG A 10 -7.44 -8.81 -22.10
C ARG A 10 -6.68 -8.52 -20.80
N THR A 11 -5.38 -8.34 -20.90
CA THR A 11 -4.57 -7.77 -19.83
C THR A 11 -4.89 -6.27 -19.66
N GLY A 12 -5.04 -5.81 -18.40
CA GLY A 12 -5.15 -4.39 -18.12
C GLY A 12 -3.81 -3.69 -18.35
N PHE A 13 -3.85 -2.44 -18.83
CA PHE A 13 -2.67 -1.62 -19.04
C PHE A 13 -2.94 -0.15 -18.74
N MET A 14 -1.90 0.65 -18.70
CA MET A 14 -1.98 2.09 -18.52
C MET A 14 -1.01 2.83 -19.45
N PHE A 15 -1.38 4.04 -19.82
CA PHE A 15 -0.44 5.01 -20.40
C PHE A 15 -0.08 6.03 -19.34
N LYS A 16 1.21 6.26 -19.16
CA LYS A 16 1.76 7.25 -18.24
C LYS A 16 2.42 8.35 -19.04
N GLY A 17 1.93 9.57 -18.90
CA GLY A 17 2.54 10.74 -19.52
C GLY A 17 3.89 11.07 -18.90
N SER A 18 4.62 11.99 -19.52
CA SER A 18 5.87 12.53 -18.97
C SER A 18 5.64 13.98 -18.58
N VAL A 19 6.08 14.34 -17.37
CA VAL A 19 6.15 15.72 -16.87
C VAL A 19 7.57 16.03 -16.45
N GLU A 20 7.96 17.31 -16.53
CA GLU A 20 9.32 17.77 -16.19
C GLU A 20 9.36 18.67 -14.97
N ASP A 21 8.19 19.08 -14.47
CA ASP A 21 8.03 20.02 -13.34
C ASP A 21 7.93 19.33 -11.97
N GLY A 22 8.03 17.97 -11.92
CA GLY A 22 7.92 17.19 -10.70
C GLY A 22 6.50 17.03 -10.18
N SER A 23 5.49 17.43 -10.96
CA SER A 23 4.08 17.13 -10.68
C SER A 23 3.75 15.66 -10.96
N ASP A 24 2.58 15.21 -10.52
CA ASP A 24 2.09 13.87 -10.85
C ASP A 24 1.84 13.76 -12.36
N PRO A 25 2.39 12.75 -13.03
CA PRO A 25 2.16 12.54 -14.45
C PRO A 25 0.70 12.19 -14.72
N PRO A 26 0.11 12.64 -15.84
CA PRO A 26 -1.20 12.18 -16.25
C PRO A 26 -1.16 10.69 -16.56
N ILE A 27 -2.12 9.94 -16.01
CA ILE A 27 -2.22 8.50 -16.22
C ILE A 27 -3.58 8.14 -16.78
N GLU A 28 -3.58 7.45 -17.92
CA GLU A 28 -4.76 6.88 -18.53
C GLU A 28 -4.80 5.37 -18.28
N TYR A 29 -5.84 4.90 -17.60
CA TYR A 29 -5.99 3.51 -17.21
C TYR A 29 -6.97 2.75 -18.10
N HIS A 30 -6.54 1.60 -18.62
CA HIS A 30 -7.34 0.64 -19.39
C HIS A 30 -7.49 -0.67 -18.61
N ARG A 31 -8.19 -0.63 -17.47
CA ARG A 31 -8.35 -1.74 -16.52
C ARG A 31 -9.72 -2.39 -16.56
N ARG A 32 -10.76 -1.65 -16.93
CA ARG A 32 -12.14 -2.16 -16.94
C ARG A 32 -12.29 -3.31 -17.93
N GLY A 33 -12.87 -4.44 -17.47
CA GLY A 33 -13.02 -5.64 -18.29
C GLY A 33 -11.71 -6.36 -18.59
N SER A 34 -10.65 -6.11 -17.82
CA SER A 34 -9.42 -6.91 -17.88
C SER A 34 -9.56 -8.18 -17.05
N ALA A 35 -8.73 -9.19 -17.32
CA ALA A 35 -8.68 -10.44 -16.55
C ALA A 35 -8.60 -10.16 -15.04
N ALA A 36 -7.70 -9.27 -14.60
CA ALA A 36 -7.58 -8.90 -13.20
C ALA A 36 -8.83 -8.26 -12.60
N SER A 37 -9.62 -7.51 -13.40
CA SER A 37 -10.86 -6.87 -12.91
C SER A 37 -12.04 -7.85 -12.79
N LEU A 38 -11.90 -9.05 -13.30
CA LEU A 38 -12.91 -10.11 -13.24
C LEU A 38 -12.60 -11.19 -12.19
N MET A 39 -11.43 -11.12 -11.55
CA MET A 39 -11.10 -12.02 -10.46
C MET A 39 -12.16 -12.00 -9.37
N GLY A 40 -12.51 -13.19 -8.89
CA GLY A 40 -13.49 -13.38 -7.84
C GLY A 40 -12.95 -14.21 -6.66
N PRO A 41 -13.78 -14.43 -5.63
CA PRO A 41 -13.37 -15.23 -4.46
C PRO A 41 -12.94 -16.67 -4.80
N ASP A 42 -13.47 -17.25 -5.88
CA ASP A 42 -13.16 -18.61 -6.31
C ASP A 42 -11.78 -18.72 -6.99
N ASP A 43 -11.23 -17.60 -7.46
CA ASP A 43 -9.87 -17.55 -8.02
C ASP A 43 -8.80 -17.46 -6.91
N VAL A 44 -9.19 -17.30 -5.66
CA VAL A 44 -8.28 -17.20 -4.51
C VAL A 44 -7.83 -18.60 -4.09
N ASP A 45 -6.59 -18.96 -4.41
CA ASP A 45 -5.98 -20.19 -3.90
C ASP A 45 -5.67 -20.07 -2.40
N ALA A 46 -6.61 -20.54 -1.59
CA ALA A 46 -6.49 -20.47 -0.13
C ALA A 46 -5.32 -21.34 0.41
N GLY A 47 -4.96 -22.43 -0.27
CA GLY A 47 -3.84 -23.29 0.11
C GLY A 47 -2.52 -22.55 -0.06
N TRP A 48 -2.35 -21.90 -1.21
CA TRP A 48 -1.15 -21.10 -1.49
C TRP A 48 -1.04 -19.90 -0.56
N LEU A 49 -2.12 -19.15 -0.34
CA LEU A 49 -2.11 -18.01 0.59
C LEU A 49 -1.70 -18.43 2.00
N ARG A 50 -2.23 -19.53 2.54
CA ARG A 50 -1.86 -20.01 3.88
C ARG A 50 -0.38 -20.37 4.00
N SER A 51 0.30 -20.69 2.91
CA SER A 51 1.74 -20.97 2.89
C SER A 51 2.59 -19.72 3.07
N ALA A 52 2.04 -18.54 2.76
CA ALA A 52 2.73 -17.26 2.93
C ALA A 52 2.80 -16.84 4.40
N ARG A 53 3.82 -16.06 4.74
CA ARG A 53 3.96 -15.47 6.09
C ARG A 53 3.12 -14.21 6.27
N HIS A 54 2.85 -13.51 5.18
CA HIS A 54 2.24 -12.18 5.19
C HIS A 54 1.51 -11.91 3.87
N LEU A 55 0.43 -11.14 3.95
CA LEU A 55 -0.29 -10.57 2.79
C LEU A 55 -0.17 -9.06 2.84
N HIS A 56 0.35 -8.46 1.78
CA HIS A 56 0.19 -7.02 1.55
C HIS A 56 -0.96 -6.79 0.57
N ALA A 57 -1.97 -6.05 1.00
CA ALA A 57 -3.14 -5.71 0.20
C ALA A 57 -3.22 -4.19 -0.01
N THR A 58 -3.79 -3.78 -1.14
CA THR A 58 -4.00 -2.35 -1.45
C THR A 58 -5.45 -2.06 -1.80
N GLY A 59 -5.85 -0.80 -1.72
CA GLY A 59 -7.21 -0.37 -2.07
C GLY A 59 -7.48 -0.30 -3.59
N VAL A 60 -6.48 -0.53 -4.44
CA VAL A 60 -6.66 -0.49 -5.91
C VAL A 60 -7.41 -1.73 -6.40
N PHE A 61 -6.98 -2.92 -6.01
CA PHE A 61 -7.59 -4.18 -6.46
C PHE A 61 -9.08 -4.29 -6.10
N PRO A 62 -9.51 -4.05 -4.85
CA PRO A 62 -10.93 -4.11 -4.48
C PRO A 62 -11.80 -3.06 -5.15
N ALA A 63 -11.22 -1.99 -5.69
CA ALA A 63 -11.95 -0.94 -6.38
C ALA A 63 -12.29 -1.27 -7.86
N LEU A 64 -11.71 -2.33 -8.42
CA LEU A 64 -11.89 -2.67 -9.84
C LEU A 64 -13.30 -3.19 -10.15
N SER A 65 -13.89 -3.97 -9.24
CA SER A 65 -15.24 -4.54 -9.39
C SER A 65 -15.76 -5.11 -8.06
N ALA A 66 -17.05 -5.46 -8.02
CA ALA A 66 -17.63 -6.14 -6.87
C ALA A 66 -17.00 -7.52 -6.61
N SER A 67 -16.61 -8.24 -7.66
CA SER A 67 -15.96 -9.55 -7.51
C SER A 67 -14.54 -9.42 -6.93
N THR A 68 -13.77 -8.41 -7.36
CA THR A 68 -12.42 -8.16 -6.80
C THR A 68 -12.49 -7.68 -5.35
N LEU A 69 -13.52 -6.90 -4.98
CA LEU A 69 -13.77 -6.54 -3.58
C LEU A 69 -14.03 -7.80 -2.72
N ALA A 70 -14.86 -8.71 -3.22
CA ALA A 70 -15.13 -9.98 -2.54
C ALA A 70 -13.87 -10.86 -2.46
N ALA A 71 -13.05 -10.91 -3.52
CA ALA A 71 -11.78 -11.62 -3.54
C ALA A 71 -10.77 -11.04 -2.54
N ALA A 72 -10.70 -9.71 -2.40
CA ALA A 72 -9.85 -9.04 -1.41
C ALA A 72 -10.26 -9.43 0.02
N HIS A 73 -11.55 -9.37 0.35
CA HIS A 73 -12.05 -9.82 1.64
C HIS A 73 -11.75 -11.30 1.90
N ARG A 74 -11.93 -12.16 0.89
CA ARG A 74 -11.62 -13.60 0.99
C ARG A 74 -10.15 -13.83 1.26
N SER A 75 -9.26 -13.14 0.55
CA SER A 75 -7.80 -13.26 0.73
C SER A 75 -7.39 -12.88 2.15
N ILE A 76 -7.89 -11.75 2.65
CA ILE A 76 -7.60 -11.30 4.02
C ILE A 76 -8.15 -12.32 5.06
N ALA A 77 -9.36 -12.81 4.86
CA ALA A 77 -9.97 -13.79 5.76
C ALA A 77 -9.14 -15.08 5.85
N VAL A 78 -8.69 -15.62 4.70
CA VAL A 78 -7.82 -16.81 4.63
C VAL A 78 -6.54 -16.63 5.43
N MET A 79 -5.89 -15.46 5.30
CA MET A 79 -4.65 -15.17 6.02
C MET A 79 -4.88 -15.06 7.51
N ARG A 80 -5.94 -14.36 7.93
CA ARG A 80 -6.30 -14.21 9.36
C ARG A 80 -6.66 -15.55 10.01
N GLU A 81 -7.46 -16.38 9.33
CA GLU A 81 -7.81 -17.75 9.77
C GLU A 81 -6.55 -18.61 9.95
N ALA A 82 -5.52 -18.40 9.13
CA ALA A 82 -4.24 -19.09 9.23
C ALA A 82 -3.27 -18.47 10.26
N GLY A 83 -3.70 -17.45 11.03
CA GLY A 83 -2.85 -16.73 11.98
C GLY A 83 -1.71 -15.95 11.33
N ARG A 84 -1.85 -15.59 10.05
CA ARG A 84 -0.87 -14.82 9.30
C ARG A 84 -1.14 -13.32 9.42
N THR A 85 -0.11 -12.51 9.24
CA THR A 85 -0.23 -11.05 9.28
C THR A 85 -0.69 -10.47 7.95
N VAL A 86 -1.42 -9.36 8.03
CA VAL A 86 -1.92 -8.60 6.87
C VAL A 86 -1.50 -7.15 7.00
N SER A 87 -0.95 -6.56 5.94
CA SER A 87 -0.81 -5.11 5.81
C SER A 87 -1.75 -4.58 4.72
N PHE A 88 -2.19 -3.34 4.90
CA PHE A 88 -3.09 -2.69 3.96
C PHE A 88 -2.65 -1.24 3.68
N ASP A 89 -2.46 -0.92 2.41
CA ASP A 89 -2.28 0.44 1.92
C ASP A 89 -3.57 0.90 1.23
N PRO A 90 -4.26 1.95 1.70
CA PRO A 90 -5.46 2.45 1.05
C PRO A 90 -5.29 2.77 -0.43
N ASN A 91 -4.18 3.38 -0.81
CA ASN A 91 -3.80 3.67 -2.20
C ASN A 91 -5.00 4.10 -3.06
N LEU A 92 -5.68 5.16 -2.64
CA LEU A 92 -7.02 5.53 -3.09
C LEU A 92 -7.07 5.83 -4.60
N ARG A 93 -8.13 5.37 -5.22
CA ARG A 93 -8.51 5.69 -6.60
C ARG A 93 -9.98 6.08 -6.64
N PRO A 94 -10.33 7.33 -6.27
CA PRO A 94 -11.75 7.75 -6.13
C PRO A 94 -12.59 7.49 -7.37
N THR A 95 -12.01 7.62 -8.56
CA THR A 95 -12.70 7.42 -9.85
C THR A 95 -13.13 5.98 -10.12
N LEU A 96 -12.65 5.00 -9.35
CA LEU A 96 -13.05 3.60 -9.48
C LEU A 96 -14.28 3.24 -8.64
N TRP A 97 -14.68 4.11 -7.70
CA TRP A 97 -15.81 3.89 -6.80
C TRP A 97 -17.07 4.61 -7.28
N SER A 98 -18.23 4.07 -6.92
CA SER A 98 -19.54 4.66 -7.25
C SER A 98 -19.78 6.00 -6.53
N SER A 99 -19.20 6.16 -5.33
CA SER A 99 -19.26 7.36 -4.52
C SER A 99 -18.09 7.42 -3.51
N ALA A 100 -17.83 8.62 -2.99
CA ALA A 100 -16.85 8.80 -1.91
C ALA A 100 -17.28 8.09 -0.61
N GLU A 101 -18.58 7.97 -0.36
CA GLU A 101 -19.11 7.26 0.80
C GLU A 101 -18.87 5.75 0.68
N GLU A 102 -19.16 5.17 -0.48
CA GLU A 102 -18.87 3.74 -0.74
C GLU A 102 -17.37 3.45 -0.62
N MET A 103 -16.52 4.27 -1.23
CA MET A 103 -15.07 4.16 -1.10
C MET A 103 -14.64 4.17 0.36
N ARG A 104 -15.09 5.15 1.14
CA ARG A 104 -14.75 5.28 2.57
C ARG A 104 -15.18 4.04 3.36
N THR A 105 -16.40 3.58 3.11
CA THR A 105 -16.97 2.42 3.80
C THR A 105 -16.17 1.16 3.52
N GLN A 106 -15.91 0.84 2.26
CA GLN A 106 -15.24 -0.41 1.88
C GLN A 106 -13.75 -0.39 2.23
N ILE A 107 -13.05 0.72 2.01
CA ILE A 107 -11.64 0.84 2.35
C ILE A 107 -11.43 0.74 3.87
N ASN A 108 -12.24 1.42 4.69
CA ASN A 108 -12.14 1.30 6.14
C ASN A 108 -12.50 -0.11 6.63
N ARG A 109 -13.44 -0.79 5.97
CA ARG A 109 -13.78 -2.19 6.28
C ARG A 109 -12.62 -3.15 5.99
N LEU A 110 -11.86 -2.92 4.92
CA LEU A 110 -10.64 -3.69 4.62
C LEU A 110 -9.53 -3.35 5.62
N ALA A 111 -9.29 -2.07 5.89
CA ALA A 111 -8.28 -1.61 6.84
C ALA A 111 -8.51 -2.17 8.26
N ALA A 112 -9.77 -2.28 8.71
CA ALA A 112 -10.13 -2.86 10.00
C ALA A 112 -9.78 -4.36 10.15
N GLN A 113 -9.47 -5.03 9.04
CA GLN A 113 -9.05 -6.43 9.03
C GLN A 113 -7.53 -6.60 8.94
N ALA A 114 -6.79 -5.50 8.79
CA ALA A 114 -5.33 -5.54 8.67
C ALA A 114 -4.65 -5.35 10.02
N ASP A 115 -3.49 -6.01 10.20
CA ASP A 115 -2.62 -5.79 11.35
C ASP A 115 -1.84 -4.49 11.22
N TRP A 116 -1.42 -4.13 9.99
CA TRP A 116 -0.66 -2.91 9.70
C TRP A 116 -1.37 -2.10 8.63
N VAL A 117 -1.57 -0.79 8.88
CA VAL A 117 -2.25 0.11 7.94
C VAL A 117 -1.30 1.26 7.59
N LEU A 118 -1.12 1.51 6.28
CA LEU A 118 -0.11 2.43 5.75
C LEU A 118 -0.73 3.57 4.90
N PRO A 119 -1.62 4.42 5.42
CA PRO A 119 -2.24 5.49 4.65
C PRO A 119 -1.26 6.65 4.39
N GLY A 120 -1.46 7.37 3.28
CA GLY A 120 -0.99 8.74 3.16
C GLY A 120 -1.84 9.67 4.03
N LEU A 121 -1.31 10.84 4.44
CA LEU A 121 -2.06 11.77 5.29
C LEU A 121 -3.36 12.25 4.61
N GLU A 122 -3.29 12.62 3.33
CA GLU A 122 -4.48 13.06 2.58
C GLU A 122 -5.51 11.94 2.42
N GLU A 123 -5.05 10.72 2.18
CA GLU A 123 -5.93 9.54 2.17
C GLU A 123 -6.59 9.34 3.53
N GLY A 124 -5.80 9.45 4.60
CA GLY A 124 -6.29 9.33 5.97
C GLY A 124 -7.36 10.37 6.29
N ARG A 125 -7.16 11.64 5.88
CA ARG A 125 -8.15 12.72 6.01
C ARG A 125 -9.47 12.37 5.33
N LEU A 126 -9.40 11.91 4.08
CA LEU A 126 -10.59 11.52 3.30
C LEU A 126 -11.33 10.33 3.92
N LEU A 127 -10.59 9.36 4.46
CA LEU A 127 -11.16 8.12 4.98
C LEU A 127 -11.71 8.26 6.39
N THR A 128 -11.06 9.06 7.24
CA THR A 128 -11.36 9.10 8.68
C THR A 128 -12.02 10.40 9.14
N GLY A 129 -11.83 11.49 8.39
CA GLY A 129 -12.22 12.84 8.79
C GLY A 129 -11.22 13.52 9.75
N GLU A 130 -10.18 12.82 10.18
CA GLU A 130 -9.14 13.35 11.06
C GLU A 130 -8.18 14.24 10.27
N LEU A 131 -7.65 15.31 10.89
CA LEU A 131 -6.88 16.33 10.19
C LEU A 131 -5.36 16.16 10.29
N ASN A 132 -4.88 15.42 11.28
CA ASN A 132 -3.47 15.22 11.56
C ASN A 132 -3.10 13.74 11.62
N PRO A 133 -1.81 13.38 11.49
CA PRO A 133 -1.39 11.99 11.44
C PRO A 133 -1.70 11.22 12.73
N GLU A 134 -1.69 11.88 13.88
CA GLU A 134 -2.02 11.27 15.17
C GLU A 134 -3.49 10.83 15.22
N GLY A 135 -4.40 11.68 14.74
CA GLY A 135 -5.83 11.38 14.65
C GLY A 135 -6.10 10.22 13.70
N VAL A 136 -5.50 10.27 12.49
CA VAL A 136 -5.60 9.19 11.50
C VAL A 136 -5.09 7.87 12.09
N ALA A 137 -3.94 7.87 12.72
CA ALA A 137 -3.38 6.68 13.34
C ALA A 137 -4.27 6.16 14.47
N ALA A 138 -4.74 7.05 15.37
CA ALA A 138 -5.63 6.67 16.45
C ALA A 138 -6.95 6.08 15.95
N HIS A 139 -7.47 6.56 14.81
CA HIS A 139 -8.67 5.99 14.19
C HIS A 139 -8.47 4.51 13.84
N TYR A 140 -7.43 4.16 13.07
CA TYR A 140 -7.17 2.78 12.69
C TYR A 140 -6.72 1.90 13.85
N ARG A 141 -6.02 2.47 14.85
CA ARG A 141 -5.71 1.76 16.11
C ARG A 141 -6.99 1.35 16.85
N ARG A 142 -7.99 2.22 16.93
CA ARG A 142 -9.31 1.88 17.50
C ARG A 142 -10.04 0.78 16.72
N LEU A 143 -9.81 0.68 15.42
CA LEU A 143 -10.35 -0.40 14.58
C LEU A 143 -9.60 -1.72 14.71
N GLY A 144 -8.49 -1.76 15.46
CA GLY A 144 -7.77 -2.99 15.77
C GLY A 144 -6.42 -3.16 15.06
N ALA A 145 -5.97 -2.19 14.27
CA ALA A 145 -4.64 -2.24 13.69
C ALA A 145 -3.55 -2.25 14.78
N LYS A 146 -2.55 -3.11 14.67
CA LYS A 146 -1.40 -3.21 15.61
C LYS A 146 -0.34 -2.16 15.32
N LEU A 147 -0.26 -1.72 14.08
CA LEU A 147 0.63 -0.67 13.62
C LEU A 147 -0.10 0.18 12.58
N VAL A 148 0.00 1.48 12.73
CA VAL A 148 -0.39 2.45 11.69
C VAL A 148 0.81 3.29 11.34
N VAL A 149 1.12 3.44 10.05
CA VAL A 149 2.18 4.30 9.54
C VAL A 149 1.57 5.29 8.59
N VAL A 150 1.48 6.55 8.99
CA VAL A 150 0.93 7.64 8.16
C VAL A 150 2.06 8.28 7.36
N LYS A 151 2.03 8.12 6.05
CA LYS A 151 3.01 8.70 5.11
C LYS A 151 2.79 10.22 5.02
N LEU A 152 3.86 11.00 5.18
CA LEU A 152 3.84 12.47 5.19
C LEU A 152 4.64 13.07 4.01
N GLY A 153 4.89 12.29 2.97
CA GLY A 153 5.69 12.70 1.82
C GLY A 153 7.11 13.10 2.23
N PRO A 154 7.58 14.31 1.85
CA PRO A 154 8.93 14.77 2.16
C PRO A 154 9.24 14.85 3.66
N GLU A 155 8.22 15.00 4.50
CA GLU A 155 8.38 15.09 5.96
C GLU A 155 8.65 13.71 6.60
N GLY A 156 8.54 12.61 5.83
CA GLY A 156 8.76 11.25 6.32
C GLY A 156 7.47 10.54 6.70
N ALA A 157 7.37 10.02 7.92
CA ALA A 157 6.17 9.32 8.37
C ALA A 157 6.01 9.34 9.90
N TYR A 158 4.75 9.38 10.32
CA TYR A 158 4.34 9.17 11.70
C TYR A 158 3.89 7.73 11.91
N PHE A 159 4.19 7.12 13.06
CA PHE A 159 3.69 5.79 13.39
C PHE A 159 3.08 5.72 14.80
N ASP A 160 2.09 4.84 14.96
CA ASP A 160 1.50 4.43 16.23
C ASP A 160 1.43 2.89 16.26
N SER A 161 2.05 2.29 17.26
CA SER A 161 2.20 0.83 17.41
C SER A 161 1.88 0.39 18.84
N ASP A 162 1.33 -0.81 18.99
CA ASP A 162 1.09 -1.44 20.29
C ASP A 162 2.39 -1.83 21.00
N THR A 163 3.47 -2.11 20.27
CA THR A 163 4.75 -2.58 20.81
C THR A 163 5.82 -1.49 20.92
N ALA A 164 5.82 -0.51 20.01
CA ALA A 164 6.85 0.53 19.91
C ALA A 164 6.36 1.92 20.34
N GLY A 165 5.08 2.04 20.74
CA GLY A 165 4.48 3.35 21.03
C GLY A 165 4.33 4.22 19.78
N ARG A 166 4.55 5.51 19.92
CA ARG A 166 4.36 6.52 18.87
C ARG A 166 5.68 7.15 18.52
N GLY A 167 5.84 7.55 17.26
CA GLY A 167 7.03 8.24 16.83
C GLY A 167 6.89 8.85 15.44
N HIS A 168 7.88 9.65 15.10
CA HIS A 168 8.04 10.25 13.78
C HIS A 168 9.44 9.92 13.26
N VAL A 169 9.50 9.51 11.98
CA VAL A 169 10.75 9.31 11.26
C VAL A 169 10.81 10.35 10.16
N ALA A 170 11.84 11.19 10.18
CA ALA A 170 12.04 12.21 9.17
C ALA A 170 12.27 11.62 7.78
N GLY A 171 11.84 12.35 6.76
CA GLY A 171 12.10 12.01 5.37
C GLY A 171 13.59 12.14 5.02
N PHE A 172 13.97 11.55 3.91
CA PHE A 172 15.32 11.66 3.37
C PHE A 172 15.41 12.78 2.34
N PRO A 173 16.56 13.47 2.25
CA PRO A 173 16.78 14.51 1.24
C PRO A 173 16.63 13.93 -0.17
N VAL A 174 15.92 14.65 -1.02
CA VAL A 174 15.74 14.35 -2.43
C VAL A 174 16.36 15.47 -3.23
N GLN A 175 17.27 15.15 -4.14
CA GLN A 175 17.95 16.17 -4.96
C GLN A 175 17.00 16.75 -6.02
N LYS A 176 16.23 15.88 -6.67
CA LYS A 176 15.26 16.25 -7.68
C LYS A 176 14.12 15.22 -7.68
N VAL A 177 12.88 15.71 -7.63
CA VAL A 177 11.70 14.87 -7.90
C VAL A 177 11.57 14.72 -9.41
N VAL A 178 11.63 13.49 -9.89
CA VAL A 178 11.52 13.13 -11.31
C VAL A 178 10.17 12.51 -11.60
N ASP A 179 9.70 11.64 -10.70
CA ASP A 179 8.46 10.90 -10.85
C ASP A 179 7.95 10.46 -9.47
N THR A 180 6.71 10.77 -9.13
CA THR A 180 6.12 10.44 -7.82
C THR A 180 5.49 9.05 -7.79
N VAL A 181 5.25 8.44 -8.95
CA VAL A 181 4.59 7.13 -9.06
C VAL A 181 5.50 6.03 -8.53
N GLY A 182 4.91 5.09 -7.78
CA GLY A 182 5.65 3.99 -7.15
C GLY A 182 6.29 4.33 -5.81
N ALA A 183 6.40 5.60 -5.41
CA ALA A 183 7.03 5.99 -4.15
C ALA A 183 6.28 5.43 -2.92
N GLY A 184 4.95 5.44 -2.95
CA GLY A 184 4.10 4.85 -1.91
C GLY A 184 4.28 3.34 -1.80
N ASP A 185 4.32 2.65 -2.94
CA ASP A 185 4.52 1.20 -3.01
C ASP A 185 5.94 0.83 -2.53
N GLY A 186 6.97 1.60 -2.95
CA GLY A 186 8.34 1.47 -2.47
C GLY A 186 8.45 1.68 -0.95
N PHE A 187 7.76 2.69 -0.41
CA PHE A 187 7.66 2.90 1.04
C PHE A 187 7.05 1.68 1.74
N ALA A 188 5.93 1.15 1.23
CA ALA A 188 5.26 -0.01 1.80
C ALA A 188 6.16 -1.26 1.77
N VAL A 189 6.85 -1.52 0.65
CA VAL A 189 7.84 -2.60 0.55
C VAL A 189 8.93 -2.45 1.62
N GLY A 190 9.45 -1.25 1.83
CA GLY A 190 10.46 -0.97 2.84
C GLY A 190 9.97 -1.31 4.25
N VAL A 191 8.79 -0.81 4.63
CA VAL A 191 8.20 -1.08 5.96
C VAL A 191 7.93 -2.57 6.14
N VAL A 192 7.21 -3.19 5.21
CA VAL A 192 6.79 -4.60 5.32
C VAL A 192 8.00 -5.53 5.34
N SER A 193 8.97 -5.34 4.44
CA SER A 193 10.16 -6.19 4.41
C SER A 193 10.97 -6.13 5.71
N ALA A 194 11.18 -4.94 6.26
CA ALA A 194 11.91 -4.75 7.50
C ALA A 194 11.20 -5.39 8.70
N LEU A 195 9.88 -5.24 8.80
CA LEU A 195 9.09 -5.89 9.86
C LEU A 195 9.13 -7.42 9.75
N LEU A 196 9.09 -7.98 8.53
CA LEU A 196 9.21 -9.41 8.29
C LEU A 196 10.62 -9.96 8.57
N GLU A 197 11.65 -9.09 8.57
CA GLU A 197 13.01 -9.37 9.00
C GLU A 197 13.19 -9.22 10.52
N GLY A 198 12.16 -8.81 11.26
CA GLY A 198 12.21 -8.63 12.72
C GLY A 198 12.87 -7.32 13.15
N ARG A 199 13.00 -6.33 12.27
CA ARG A 199 13.54 -5.02 12.64
C ARG A 199 12.55 -4.24 13.50
N SER A 200 13.03 -3.23 14.22
CA SER A 200 12.18 -2.33 14.99
C SER A 200 11.23 -1.54 14.08
N VAL A 201 10.10 -1.09 14.63
CA VAL A 201 9.12 -0.26 13.88
C VAL A 201 9.78 1.00 13.33
N ALA A 202 10.62 1.67 14.13
CA ALA A 202 11.33 2.87 13.70
C ALA A 202 12.29 2.59 12.54
N ASP A 203 13.05 1.49 12.58
CA ASP A 203 13.94 1.09 11.48
C ASP A 203 13.15 0.68 10.23
N ALA A 204 12.00 0.04 10.41
CA ALA A 204 11.12 -0.33 9.30
C ALA A 204 10.57 0.92 8.60
N VAL A 205 10.08 1.90 9.36
CA VAL A 205 9.59 3.18 8.81
C VAL A 205 10.74 3.96 8.15
N LYS A 206 11.95 3.93 8.74
CA LYS A 206 13.14 4.55 8.16
C LYS A 206 13.51 3.93 6.81
N ARG A 207 13.50 2.58 6.69
CA ARG A 207 13.70 1.89 5.41
C ARG A 207 12.65 2.30 4.39
N GLY A 208 11.37 2.35 4.79
CA GLY A 208 10.29 2.80 3.91
C GLY A 208 10.51 4.22 3.40
N ALA A 209 10.81 5.16 4.29
CA ALA A 209 11.09 6.56 3.94
C ALA A 209 12.29 6.70 2.98
N TRP A 210 13.34 5.93 3.20
CA TRP A 210 14.51 5.92 2.33
C TRP A 210 14.21 5.38 0.93
N ILE A 211 13.47 4.27 0.83
CA ILE A 211 13.08 3.71 -0.48
C ILE A 211 12.15 4.66 -1.22
N GLY A 212 11.16 5.23 -0.54
CA GLY A 212 10.27 6.23 -1.15
C GLY A 212 11.02 7.45 -1.68
N ALA A 213 12.01 7.96 -0.93
CA ALA A 213 12.86 9.06 -1.37
C ALA A 213 13.75 8.70 -2.57
N ARG A 214 14.18 7.46 -2.71
CA ARG A 214 14.89 6.99 -3.91
C ARG A 214 13.97 6.88 -5.12
N ALA A 215 12.78 6.31 -4.92
CA ALA A 215 11.82 6.08 -5.98
C ALA A 215 11.45 7.37 -6.72
N VAL A 216 11.23 8.48 -6.00
CA VAL A 216 10.87 9.76 -6.64
C VAL A 216 11.99 10.40 -7.48
N GLN A 217 13.22 9.93 -7.42
CA GLN A 217 14.38 10.51 -8.13
C GLN A 217 14.65 9.87 -9.48
N VAL A 218 13.91 8.84 -9.84
CA VAL A 218 14.04 8.14 -11.12
C VAL A 218 12.69 8.03 -11.82
N ARG A 219 12.71 7.89 -13.15
CA ARG A 219 11.49 7.62 -13.90
C ARG A 219 11.19 6.13 -13.87
N GLY A 220 9.92 5.79 -13.66
CA GLY A 220 9.41 4.41 -13.61
C GLY A 220 8.97 4.00 -12.23
N ASP A 221 8.27 2.88 -12.14
CA ASP A 221 7.58 2.46 -10.91
C ASP A 221 8.47 1.55 -10.03
N THR A 222 9.50 0.91 -10.61
CA THR A 222 10.37 -0.06 -9.92
C THR A 222 11.86 0.25 -10.02
N GLU A 223 12.27 1.14 -10.92
CA GLU A 223 13.66 1.45 -11.26
C GLU A 223 14.40 2.09 -10.06
N GLY A 224 13.68 2.76 -9.17
CA GLY A 224 14.22 3.35 -7.94
C GLY A 224 14.33 2.38 -6.77
N LEU A 225 13.80 1.15 -6.88
CA LEU A 225 13.85 0.19 -5.78
C LEU A 225 15.27 -0.33 -5.56
N PRO A 226 15.73 -0.43 -4.29
CA PRO A 226 17.08 -0.86 -4.00
C PRO A 226 17.23 -2.37 -4.07
N THR A 227 18.44 -2.80 -4.39
CA THR A 227 18.88 -4.17 -4.15
C THR A 227 19.15 -4.41 -2.66
N ARG A 228 19.26 -5.67 -2.24
CA ARG A 228 19.68 -6.02 -0.87
C ARG A 228 21.07 -5.48 -0.51
N ALA A 229 21.98 -5.44 -1.47
CA ALA A 229 23.32 -4.90 -1.25
C ALA A 229 23.28 -3.39 -0.94
N GLU A 230 22.46 -2.63 -1.66
CA GLU A 230 22.27 -1.20 -1.41
C GLU A 230 21.59 -0.92 -0.06
N LEU A 231 20.59 -1.72 0.33
CA LEU A 231 20.00 -1.65 1.68
C LEU A 231 21.04 -1.87 2.77
N SER A 232 21.86 -2.91 2.61
CA SER A 232 22.93 -3.23 3.58
C SER A 232 23.97 -2.11 3.66
N ALA A 233 24.38 -1.56 2.53
CA ALA A 233 25.32 -0.44 2.46
C ALA A 233 24.77 0.83 3.12
N ALA A 234 23.45 1.04 3.08
CA ALA A 234 22.76 2.13 3.75
C ALA A 234 22.49 1.88 5.25
N GLY A 235 22.83 0.69 5.77
CA GLY A 235 22.53 0.30 7.15
C GLY A 235 21.04 0.06 7.43
N LEU A 236 20.27 -0.28 6.39
CA LEU A 236 18.82 -0.42 6.41
C LEU A 236 18.36 -1.87 6.23
#